data_bb11f4cbb5af88d8d53f96b5f3a76c1a
#
_entry.id   bb11f4cbb5af88d8d53f96b5f3a76c1a
#
_cell.length_a   1.000
_cell.length_b   1.000
_cell.length_c   1.000
_cell.angle_alpha   90.00
_cell.angle_beta   90.00
_cell.angle_gamma   90.00
#
_symmetry.space_group_name_H-M   'P 1'
#
loop_
_entity.id
_entity.type
_entity.pdbx_description
1 polymer ?
#
loop_
_entity_poly.entity_id
_entity_poly.type
_entity_poly.pdbx_seq_one_letter_code
_entity_poly.pdbx_strand_id
1 'polypeptide(L)'
;MWSATSWPVSLRTGSLVLRPIRHRDKAAWTALRHRNARWLAPWEASNPDPEGFLPTYHQMVRSLTAQARAGSSLPFLITEQEPGSRDARLVGQLTVSGITWGSAMSATLGYWVDSARAGRGLAPTAVALATDFCFRDLGLHRMEINIRPENRASLRVVEKLGFRDEGLRPRYLHIAGQWADHRSFALTEEEVPRGLLTPWLETPRSRRE
;
A
#
# COMPACT_ATOMS: atom_id res chain seq x y z
N MET A 1 -21.99 6.91 -1.04
CA MET A 1 -21.72 6.92 0.42
C MET A 1 -21.15 5.56 0.80
N TRP A 2 -19.87 5.50 1.24
CA TRP A 2 -19.25 4.25 1.70
C TRP A 2 -20.09 3.67 2.84
N SER A 3 -20.63 2.50 2.64
CA SER A 3 -21.29 1.77 3.72
C SER A 3 -20.22 1.07 4.56
N ALA A 4 -20.24 1.25 5.88
CA ALA A 4 -19.38 0.52 6.82
C ALA A 4 -19.46 -1.02 6.65
N THR A 5 -20.44 -1.51 5.90
CA THR A 5 -20.63 -2.92 5.55
C THR A 5 -19.71 -3.45 4.46
N SER A 6 -18.91 -2.59 3.77
CA SER A 6 -18.05 -3.02 2.66
C SER A 6 -16.73 -3.68 3.11
N TRP A 7 -16.33 -3.53 4.38
CA TRP A 7 -15.17 -4.24 4.92
C TRP A 7 -15.60 -5.50 5.71
N PRO A 8 -14.98 -6.66 5.50
CA PRO A 8 -13.75 -6.94 4.76
C PRO A 8 -13.97 -7.14 3.24
N VAL A 9 -13.07 -6.58 2.44
CA VAL A 9 -13.02 -6.75 0.99
C VAL A 9 -11.70 -7.40 0.55
N SER A 10 -11.72 -8.17 -0.52
CA SER A 10 -10.52 -8.71 -1.17
C SER A 10 -10.54 -8.36 -2.64
N LEU A 11 -9.41 -7.87 -3.15
CA LEU A 11 -9.24 -7.47 -4.55
C LEU A 11 -8.31 -8.47 -5.23
N ARG A 12 -8.57 -8.79 -6.50
CA ARG A 12 -7.78 -9.81 -7.22
C ARG A 12 -7.49 -9.38 -8.66
N THR A 13 -6.27 -9.68 -9.09
CA THR A 13 -5.89 -9.64 -10.50
C THR A 13 -4.84 -10.73 -10.79
N GLY A 14 -5.13 -11.61 -11.73
CA GLY A 14 -4.28 -12.77 -12.00
C GLY A 14 -3.97 -13.58 -10.72
N SER A 15 -2.69 -13.75 -10.42
CA SER A 15 -2.22 -14.44 -9.21
C SER A 15 -2.16 -13.55 -7.97
N LEU A 16 -2.23 -12.21 -8.13
CA LEU A 16 -2.11 -11.27 -7.01
C LEU A 16 -3.46 -11.06 -6.34
N VAL A 17 -3.46 -11.13 -5.01
CA VAL A 17 -4.63 -10.86 -4.18
C VAL A 17 -4.26 -9.88 -3.07
N LEU A 18 -5.01 -8.79 -2.97
CA LEU A 18 -5.04 -7.91 -1.81
C LEU A 18 -6.17 -8.38 -0.90
N ARG A 19 -5.84 -8.79 0.31
CA ARG A 19 -6.83 -9.26 1.28
C ARG A 19 -6.60 -8.67 2.67
N PRO A 20 -7.64 -8.58 3.50
CA PRO A 20 -7.50 -8.11 4.87
C PRO A 20 -6.44 -8.89 5.66
N ILE A 21 -5.68 -8.17 6.49
CA ILE A 21 -4.81 -8.78 7.49
C ILE A 21 -5.66 -9.45 8.59
N ARG A 22 -5.24 -10.62 9.08
CA ARG A 22 -5.98 -11.43 10.05
C ARG A 22 -5.07 -11.89 11.19
N HIS A 23 -5.64 -12.20 12.35
CA HIS A 23 -4.89 -12.72 13.50
C HIS A 23 -4.07 -13.98 13.16
N ARG A 24 -4.60 -14.87 12.33
CA ARG A 24 -3.93 -16.11 11.88
C ARG A 24 -2.69 -15.87 11.00
N ASP A 25 -2.52 -14.69 10.45
CA ASP A 25 -1.37 -14.36 9.59
C ASP A 25 -0.10 -14.06 10.41
N LYS A 26 -0.17 -14.03 11.76
CA LYS A 26 0.94 -13.65 12.65
C LYS A 26 2.25 -14.33 12.29
N ALA A 27 2.27 -15.64 12.18
CA ALA A 27 3.51 -16.39 11.93
C ALA A 27 4.11 -16.03 10.57
N ALA A 28 3.30 -16.04 9.51
CA ALA A 28 3.74 -15.72 8.15
C ALA A 28 4.19 -14.25 8.03
N TRP A 29 3.44 -13.32 8.63
CA TRP A 29 3.76 -11.89 8.62
C TRP A 29 5.06 -11.60 9.38
N THR A 30 5.22 -12.16 10.60
CA THR A 30 6.43 -11.97 11.42
C THR A 30 7.66 -12.55 10.71
N ALA A 31 7.56 -13.75 10.15
CA ALA A 31 8.66 -14.37 9.39
C ALA A 31 9.03 -13.52 8.16
N LEU A 32 8.04 -12.99 7.42
CA LEU A 32 8.27 -12.13 6.28
C LEU A 32 8.94 -10.81 6.68
N ARG A 33 8.46 -10.16 7.75
CA ARG A 33 9.06 -8.93 8.30
C ARG A 33 10.50 -9.14 8.75
N HIS A 34 10.76 -10.22 9.49
CA HIS A 34 12.10 -10.54 9.98
C HIS A 34 13.08 -10.77 8.82
N ARG A 35 12.69 -11.55 7.81
CA ARG A 35 13.52 -11.82 6.61
C ARG A 35 13.85 -10.52 5.85
N ASN A 36 12.95 -9.55 5.86
CA ASN A 36 13.10 -8.28 5.16
C ASN A 36 13.55 -7.12 6.06
N ALA A 37 13.94 -7.37 7.32
CA ALA A 37 14.23 -6.30 8.28
C ALA A 37 15.26 -5.29 7.75
N ARG A 38 16.38 -5.74 7.19
CA ARG A 38 17.42 -4.85 6.61
C ARG A 38 16.92 -4.08 5.38
N TRP A 39 16.07 -4.72 4.57
CA TRP A 39 15.49 -4.12 3.36
C TRP A 39 14.49 -3.02 3.71
N LEU A 40 13.72 -3.19 4.77
CA LEU A 40 12.65 -2.29 5.16
C LEU A 40 13.11 -1.19 6.11
N ALA A 41 14.14 -1.44 6.94
CA ALA A 41 14.59 -0.52 7.98
C ALA A 41 14.76 0.94 7.53
N PRO A 42 15.33 1.26 6.34
CA PRO A 42 15.48 2.66 5.91
C PRO A 42 14.15 3.38 5.61
N TRP A 43 13.07 2.62 5.45
CA TRP A 43 11.75 3.12 5.01
C TRP A 43 10.67 2.97 6.06
N GLU A 44 11.03 2.40 7.22
CA GLU A 44 10.05 2.06 8.23
C GLU A 44 9.64 3.28 9.06
N ALA A 45 8.33 3.54 9.09
CA ALA A 45 7.77 4.55 9.97
C ALA A 45 8.05 4.18 11.43
N SER A 46 8.51 5.14 12.19
CA SER A 46 8.84 5.00 13.60
C SER A 46 8.09 6.03 14.45
N ASN A 47 7.86 5.70 15.72
CA ASN A 47 7.25 6.64 16.65
C ASN A 47 8.31 7.67 17.10
N PRO A 48 8.05 8.98 17.01
CA PRO A 48 8.93 10.00 17.57
C PRO A 48 8.96 10.00 19.09
N ASP A 49 7.95 9.45 19.76
CA ASP A 49 7.94 9.27 21.21
C ASP A 49 8.77 8.04 21.60
N PRO A 50 9.92 8.20 22.28
CA PRO A 50 10.79 7.08 22.67
C PRO A 50 10.14 6.16 23.71
N GLU A 51 9.17 6.65 24.48
CA GLU A 51 8.37 5.86 25.43
C GLU A 51 7.08 5.34 24.80
N GLY A 52 6.89 5.62 23.52
CA GLY A 52 5.71 5.24 22.76
C GLY A 52 5.47 3.73 22.74
N PHE A 53 4.24 3.36 23.00
CA PHE A 53 3.81 1.96 23.05
C PHE A 53 3.97 1.27 21.69
N LEU A 54 4.67 0.15 21.66
CA LEU A 54 4.73 -0.73 20.50
C LEU A 54 3.64 -1.79 20.60
N PRO A 55 2.62 -1.75 19.73
CA PRO A 55 1.53 -2.71 19.81
C PRO A 55 1.99 -4.13 19.47
N THR A 56 1.47 -5.11 20.17
CA THR A 56 1.58 -6.50 19.75
C THR A 56 0.89 -6.71 18.41
N TYR A 57 1.25 -7.78 17.69
CA TYR A 57 0.58 -8.12 16.42
C TYR A 57 -0.95 -8.15 16.54
N HIS A 58 -1.48 -8.73 17.61
CA HIS A 58 -2.93 -8.82 17.84
C HIS A 58 -3.58 -7.45 18.06
N GLN A 59 -2.92 -6.57 18.80
CA GLN A 59 -3.38 -5.19 19.02
C GLN A 59 -3.33 -4.39 17.71
N MET A 60 -2.25 -4.54 16.93
CA MET A 60 -2.13 -3.93 15.60
C MET A 60 -3.28 -4.38 14.68
N VAL A 61 -3.53 -5.68 14.54
CA VAL A 61 -4.61 -6.20 13.68
C VAL A 61 -5.99 -5.72 14.17
N ARG A 62 -6.21 -5.66 15.48
CA ARG A 62 -7.47 -5.13 16.05
C ARG A 62 -7.66 -3.66 15.69
N SER A 63 -6.63 -2.83 15.89
CA SER A 63 -6.66 -1.41 15.55
C SER A 63 -6.91 -1.19 14.06
N LEU A 64 -6.16 -1.86 13.20
CA LEU A 64 -6.32 -1.78 11.74
C LEU A 64 -7.72 -2.22 11.29
N THR A 65 -8.27 -3.28 11.90
CA THR A 65 -9.64 -3.74 11.59
C THR A 65 -10.68 -2.71 12.03
N ALA A 66 -10.50 -2.08 13.18
CA ALA A 66 -11.39 -1.03 13.65
C ALA A 66 -11.37 0.19 12.72
N GLN A 67 -10.19 0.65 12.32
CA GLN A 67 -10.02 1.74 11.34
C GLN A 67 -10.69 1.41 10.00
N ALA A 68 -10.54 0.16 9.53
CA ALA A 68 -11.16 -0.26 8.27
C ALA A 68 -12.70 -0.27 8.35
N ARG A 69 -13.26 -0.72 9.47
CA ARG A 69 -14.71 -0.66 9.71
C ARG A 69 -15.23 0.76 9.83
N ALA A 70 -14.41 1.66 10.38
CA ALA A 70 -14.73 3.09 10.46
C ALA A 70 -14.56 3.82 9.11
N GLY A 71 -14.09 3.14 8.06
CA GLY A 71 -13.86 3.73 6.74
C GLY A 71 -12.69 4.71 6.68
N SER A 72 -11.74 4.64 7.62
CA SER A 72 -10.58 5.53 7.69
C SER A 72 -9.27 4.90 7.17
N SER A 73 -9.26 3.57 6.95
CA SER A 73 -8.10 2.83 6.44
C SER A 73 -8.51 1.50 5.79
N LEU A 74 -7.68 1.00 4.85
CA LEU A 74 -7.84 -0.34 4.25
C LEU A 74 -6.50 -1.09 4.33
N PRO A 75 -6.30 -1.90 5.38
CA PRO A 75 -5.05 -2.64 5.59
C PRO A 75 -5.06 -3.99 4.85
N PHE A 76 -4.44 -4.04 3.69
CA PHE A 76 -4.31 -5.25 2.89
C PHE A 76 -2.97 -5.95 3.09
N LEU A 77 -2.98 -7.27 3.10
CA LEU A 77 -1.82 -8.09 2.79
C LEU A 77 -1.77 -8.34 1.28
N ILE A 78 -0.59 -8.25 0.70
CA ILE A 78 -0.33 -8.66 -0.68
C ILE A 78 0.02 -10.14 -0.66
N THR A 79 -0.78 -10.94 -1.33
CA THR A 79 -0.54 -12.37 -1.48
C THR A 79 -0.45 -12.76 -2.96
N GLU A 80 0.42 -13.71 -3.27
CA GLU A 80 0.60 -14.27 -4.61
C GLU A 80 0.17 -15.75 -4.59
N GLN A 81 -0.77 -16.12 -5.42
CA GLN A 81 -1.21 -17.49 -5.59
C GLN A 81 -0.39 -18.16 -6.69
N GLU A 82 0.29 -19.25 -6.38
CA GLU A 82 1.02 -20.01 -7.38
C GLU A 82 0.06 -20.85 -8.25
N PRO A 83 0.36 -21.02 -9.54
CA PRO A 83 -0.44 -21.88 -10.42
C PRO A 83 -0.56 -23.29 -9.84
N GLY A 84 -1.80 -23.81 -9.77
CA GLY A 84 -2.07 -25.16 -9.24
C GLY A 84 -2.07 -25.30 -7.73
N SER A 85 -1.72 -24.25 -6.96
CA SER A 85 -1.77 -24.25 -5.50
C SER A 85 -3.04 -23.57 -4.99
N ARG A 86 -3.61 -24.14 -3.90
CA ARG A 86 -4.66 -23.47 -3.13
C ARG A 86 -4.07 -22.46 -2.11
N ASP A 87 -2.78 -22.55 -1.84
CA ASP A 87 -2.10 -21.72 -0.86
C ASP A 87 -1.59 -20.44 -1.51
N ALA A 88 -1.99 -19.31 -0.94
CA ALA A 88 -1.50 -18.00 -1.34
C ALA A 88 -0.34 -17.58 -0.44
N ARG A 89 0.83 -17.33 -1.02
CA ARG A 89 2.02 -16.89 -0.32
C ARG A 89 1.92 -15.41 0.03
N LEU A 90 2.18 -15.05 1.27
CA LEU A 90 2.33 -13.67 1.70
C LEU A 90 3.62 -13.08 1.13
N VAL A 91 3.52 -11.97 0.38
CA VAL A 91 4.64 -11.33 -0.31
C VAL A 91 4.79 -9.84 -0.01
N GLY A 92 3.90 -9.25 0.80
CA GLY A 92 3.98 -7.84 1.16
C GLY A 92 2.73 -7.33 1.87
N GLN A 93 2.68 -6.03 2.02
CA GLN A 93 1.55 -5.32 2.62
C GLN A 93 1.30 -4.02 1.85
N LEU A 94 0.04 -3.63 1.75
CA LEU A 94 -0.41 -2.36 1.22
C LEU A 94 -1.48 -1.82 2.15
N THR A 95 -1.37 -0.56 2.51
CA THR A 95 -2.37 0.10 3.35
C THR A 95 -2.80 1.40 2.68
N VAL A 96 -4.10 1.54 2.47
CA VAL A 96 -4.72 2.84 2.21
C VAL A 96 -5.05 3.43 3.57
N SER A 97 -4.60 4.63 3.86
CA SER A 97 -4.75 5.30 5.16
C SER A 97 -5.14 6.76 4.99
N GLY A 98 -5.59 7.38 6.08
CA GLY A 98 -5.99 8.80 6.04
C GLY A 98 -7.14 9.05 5.07
N ILE A 99 -8.08 8.10 4.94
CA ILE A 99 -9.26 8.29 4.09
C ILE A 99 -10.06 9.45 4.64
N THR A 100 -10.14 10.51 3.84
CA THR A 100 -10.83 11.75 4.18
C THR A 100 -11.98 11.98 3.19
N TRP A 101 -13.16 12.19 3.73
CA TRP A 101 -14.39 12.43 2.98
C TRP A 101 -14.71 13.93 2.83
N GLY A 102 -15.87 14.25 2.33
CA GLY A 102 -16.30 15.63 2.13
C GLY A 102 -15.59 16.28 0.95
N SER A 103 -15.04 17.46 1.12
CA SER A 103 -14.38 18.21 0.04
C SER A 103 -13.02 17.66 -0.38
N ALA A 104 -12.39 16.81 0.43
CA ALA A 104 -11.09 16.25 0.12
C ALA A 104 -11.18 14.95 -0.71
N MET A 105 -12.09 14.03 -0.38
CA MET A 105 -12.29 12.75 -1.05
C MET A 105 -10.97 12.07 -1.41
N SER A 106 -10.06 11.96 -0.43
CA SER A 106 -8.66 11.58 -0.66
C SER A 106 -8.17 10.51 0.31
N ALA A 107 -7.10 9.81 -0.07
CA ALA A 107 -6.37 8.91 0.81
C ALA A 107 -4.89 8.84 0.44
N THR A 108 -4.08 8.36 1.40
CA THR A 108 -2.66 8.06 1.20
C THR A 108 -2.44 6.56 1.14
N LEU A 109 -1.57 6.12 0.24
CA LEU A 109 -1.24 4.72 0.04
C LEU A 109 0.23 4.46 0.40
N GLY A 110 0.45 3.48 1.28
CA GLY A 110 1.77 2.98 1.64
C GLY A 110 1.87 1.48 1.37
N TYR A 111 3.04 1.01 0.93
CA TYR A 111 3.25 -0.40 0.58
C TYR A 111 4.70 -0.84 0.75
N TRP A 112 4.87 -2.15 0.88
CA TRP A 112 6.16 -2.81 0.76
C TRP A 112 5.98 -4.24 0.23
N VAL A 113 7.01 -4.76 -0.41
CA VAL A 113 7.05 -6.13 -0.94
C VAL A 113 8.32 -6.85 -0.48
N ASP A 114 8.25 -8.18 -0.43
CA ASP A 114 9.40 -9.06 -0.16
C ASP A 114 10.54 -8.76 -1.14
N SER A 115 11.74 -8.48 -0.61
CA SER A 115 12.93 -8.22 -1.42
C SER A 115 13.23 -9.35 -2.42
N ALA A 116 12.97 -10.60 -2.03
CA ALA A 116 13.11 -11.76 -2.92
C ALA A 116 12.10 -11.78 -4.08
N ARG A 117 11.09 -10.93 -4.04
CA ARG A 117 10.03 -10.79 -5.07
C ARG A 117 9.99 -9.39 -5.69
N ALA A 118 10.95 -8.51 -5.32
CA ALA A 118 11.09 -7.19 -5.93
C ALA A 118 11.45 -7.30 -7.44
N GLY A 119 11.09 -6.28 -8.23
CA GLY A 119 11.34 -6.27 -9.68
C GLY A 119 10.34 -7.05 -10.53
N ARG A 120 9.42 -7.82 -9.92
CA ARG A 120 8.43 -8.67 -10.63
C ARG A 120 7.10 -7.97 -10.93
N GLY A 121 7.02 -6.67 -10.79
CA GLY A 121 5.80 -5.91 -11.02
C GLY A 121 4.73 -6.03 -9.92
N LEU A 122 5.00 -6.70 -8.80
CA LEU A 122 4.01 -6.91 -7.73
C LEU A 122 3.55 -5.60 -7.09
N ALA A 123 4.49 -4.71 -6.75
CA ALA A 123 4.17 -3.44 -6.12
C ALA A 123 3.31 -2.53 -7.03
N PRO A 124 3.70 -2.23 -8.27
CA PRO A 124 2.86 -1.40 -9.14
C PRO A 124 1.51 -2.07 -9.44
N THR A 125 1.42 -3.40 -9.56
CA THR A 125 0.13 -4.08 -9.73
C THR A 125 -0.76 -3.92 -8.50
N ALA A 126 -0.21 -4.06 -7.30
CA ALA A 126 -0.94 -3.89 -6.05
C ALA A 126 -1.44 -2.44 -5.88
N VAL A 127 -0.57 -1.47 -6.18
CA VAL A 127 -0.91 -0.04 -6.14
C VAL A 127 -2.01 0.28 -7.14
N ALA A 128 -1.88 -0.14 -8.39
CA ALA A 128 -2.89 0.09 -9.42
C ALA A 128 -4.26 -0.51 -9.05
N LEU A 129 -4.27 -1.76 -8.58
CA LEU A 129 -5.49 -2.45 -8.14
C LEU A 129 -6.18 -1.75 -6.98
N ALA A 130 -5.41 -1.30 -5.98
CA ALA A 130 -5.95 -0.60 -4.81
C ALA A 130 -6.44 0.81 -5.18
N THR A 131 -5.73 1.52 -6.07
CA THR A 131 -6.12 2.86 -6.53
C THR A 131 -7.42 2.79 -7.34
N ASP A 132 -7.54 1.83 -8.28
CA ASP A 132 -8.78 1.65 -9.04
C ASP A 132 -9.98 1.35 -8.13
N PHE A 133 -9.79 0.53 -7.10
CA PHE A 133 -10.82 0.27 -6.10
C PHE A 133 -11.20 1.55 -5.32
N CYS A 134 -10.21 2.35 -4.93
CA CYS A 134 -10.46 3.61 -4.23
C CYS A 134 -11.27 4.60 -5.08
N PHE A 135 -10.96 4.72 -6.37
CA PHE A 135 -11.70 5.61 -7.27
C PHE A 135 -13.10 5.06 -7.59
N ARG A 136 -13.21 3.83 -8.06
CA ARG A 136 -14.46 3.29 -8.62
C ARG A 136 -15.46 2.78 -7.61
N ASP A 137 -14.97 2.11 -6.56
CA ASP A 137 -15.83 1.45 -5.59
C ASP A 137 -16.06 2.31 -4.33
N LEU A 138 -15.04 3.08 -3.90
CA LEU A 138 -15.16 4.00 -2.79
C LEU A 138 -15.61 5.40 -3.22
N GLY A 139 -15.38 5.79 -4.48
CA GLY A 139 -15.65 7.12 -4.98
C GLY A 139 -14.68 8.18 -4.43
N LEU A 140 -13.45 7.80 -4.10
CA LEU A 140 -12.43 8.78 -3.77
C LEU A 140 -12.00 9.51 -5.04
N HIS A 141 -11.69 10.79 -4.92
CA HIS A 141 -11.24 11.63 -6.02
C HIS A 141 -9.71 11.60 -6.19
N ARG A 142 -8.97 11.42 -5.07
CA ARG A 142 -7.51 11.62 -5.06
C ARG A 142 -6.78 10.54 -4.25
N MET A 143 -5.71 10.00 -4.82
CA MET A 143 -4.77 9.09 -4.16
C MET A 143 -3.38 9.70 -4.08
N GLU A 144 -2.75 9.62 -2.90
CA GLU A 144 -1.40 10.13 -2.66
C GLU A 144 -0.44 9.02 -2.27
N ILE A 145 0.84 9.18 -2.65
CA ILE A 145 1.96 8.35 -2.20
C ILE A 145 3.11 9.27 -1.80
N ASN A 146 3.59 9.13 -0.57
CA ASN A 146 4.70 9.93 -0.06
C ASN A 146 5.95 9.05 0.04
N ILE A 147 7.03 9.44 -0.65
CA ILE A 147 8.21 8.59 -0.85
C ILE A 147 9.46 9.39 -0.47
N ARG A 148 10.33 8.80 0.34
CA ARG A 148 11.66 9.37 0.59
C ARG A 148 12.44 9.51 -0.72
N PRO A 149 13.14 10.63 -0.96
CA PRO A 149 13.90 10.86 -2.21
C PRO A 149 14.91 9.75 -2.55
N GLU A 150 15.43 9.06 -1.52
CA GLU A 150 16.40 7.97 -1.70
C GLU A 150 15.76 6.64 -2.10
N ASN A 151 14.44 6.47 -1.93
CA ASN A 151 13.73 5.23 -2.22
C ASN A 151 13.46 5.07 -3.72
N ARG A 152 14.52 4.84 -4.48
CA ARG A 152 14.46 4.67 -5.95
C ARG A 152 13.50 3.57 -6.40
N ALA A 153 13.33 2.52 -5.59
CA ALA A 153 12.41 1.44 -5.93
C ALA A 153 10.95 1.92 -5.94
N SER A 154 10.53 2.67 -4.91
CA SER A 154 9.18 3.24 -4.84
C SER A 154 8.98 4.39 -5.83
N LEU A 155 10.00 5.21 -6.10
CA LEU A 155 9.94 6.25 -7.14
C LEU A 155 9.63 5.65 -8.51
N ARG A 156 10.28 4.53 -8.88
CA ARG A 156 9.95 3.83 -10.13
C ARG A 156 8.52 3.30 -10.21
N VAL A 157 7.89 2.98 -9.09
CA VAL A 157 6.48 2.54 -9.07
C VAL A 157 5.56 3.70 -9.46
N VAL A 158 5.73 4.87 -8.86
CA VAL A 158 4.89 6.04 -9.15
C VAL A 158 5.11 6.56 -10.57
N GLU A 159 6.35 6.54 -11.09
CA GLU A 159 6.66 6.85 -12.48
C GLU A 159 5.94 5.91 -13.46
N LYS A 160 6.04 4.58 -13.24
CA LYS A 160 5.40 3.57 -14.09
C LYS A 160 3.88 3.68 -14.11
N LEU A 161 3.28 4.16 -13.04
CA LEU A 161 1.84 4.32 -12.90
C LEU A 161 1.35 5.73 -13.23
N GLY A 162 2.25 6.67 -13.56
CA GLY A 162 1.89 8.02 -13.98
C GLY A 162 1.41 8.93 -12.85
N PHE A 163 1.78 8.65 -11.60
CA PHE A 163 1.53 9.59 -10.50
C PHE A 163 2.32 10.88 -10.72
N ARG A 164 1.66 12.02 -10.60
CA ARG A 164 2.25 13.35 -10.75
C ARG A 164 3.03 13.72 -9.50
N ASP A 165 4.28 14.21 -9.68
CA ASP A 165 5.08 14.76 -8.59
C ASP A 165 4.54 16.13 -8.19
N GLU A 166 4.24 16.32 -6.91
CA GLU A 166 3.73 17.57 -6.35
C GLU A 166 4.72 18.26 -5.40
N GLY A 167 5.95 17.80 -5.41
CA GLY A 167 7.05 18.46 -4.71
C GLY A 167 7.50 17.80 -3.42
N LEU A 168 8.42 18.48 -2.75
CA LEU A 168 9.06 18.02 -1.53
C LEU A 168 8.33 18.53 -0.29
N ARG A 169 8.11 17.65 0.67
CA ARG A 169 7.67 17.96 2.05
C ARG A 169 8.84 17.74 3.00
N PRO A 170 9.54 18.79 3.42
CA PRO A 170 10.67 18.65 4.33
C PRO A 170 10.24 18.11 5.70
N ARG A 171 11.00 17.17 6.25
CA ARG A 171 10.78 16.59 7.59
C ARG A 171 9.33 16.16 7.86
N TYR A 172 8.74 15.50 6.88
CA TYR A 172 7.30 15.22 6.85
C TYR A 172 6.89 14.05 7.73
N LEU A 173 7.64 12.93 7.67
CA LEU A 173 7.33 11.73 8.44
C LEU A 173 8.56 11.29 9.26
N HIS A 174 8.29 10.68 10.41
CA HIS A 174 9.34 10.09 11.25
C HIS A 174 9.64 8.67 10.74
N ILE A 175 10.83 8.50 10.15
CA ILE A 175 11.26 7.25 9.49
C ILE A 175 12.62 6.85 10.05
N ALA A 176 12.77 5.58 10.41
CA ALA A 176 14.03 5.03 10.92
C ALA A 176 14.67 5.89 12.04
N GLY A 177 13.86 6.43 12.95
CA GLY A 177 14.30 7.19 14.11
C GLY A 177 14.54 8.68 13.86
N GLN A 178 14.17 9.23 12.71
CA GLN A 178 14.34 10.67 12.42
C GLN A 178 13.24 11.23 11.53
N TRP A 179 13.01 12.55 11.61
CA TRP A 179 12.15 13.26 10.67
C TRP A 179 12.80 13.30 9.30
N ALA A 180 12.13 12.76 8.29
CA ALA A 180 12.65 12.59 6.94
C ALA A 180 11.83 13.32 5.89
N ASP A 181 12.51 13.83 4.88
CA ASP A 181 11.89 14.45 3.72
C ASP A 181 11.16 13.42 2.86
N HIS A 182 10.04 13.83 2.26
CA HIS A 182 9.29 13.01 1.32
C HIS A 182 8.89 13.83 0.09
N ARG A 183 9.01 13.22 -1.07
CA ARG A 183 8.33 13.69 -2.28
C ARG A 183 6.90 13.17 -2.26
N SER A 184 5.95 14.07 -2.53
CA SER A 184 4.54 13.72 -2.65
C SER A 184 4.17 13.48 -4.10
N PHE A 185 3.53 12.36 -4.34
CA PHE A 185 3.00 12.00 -5.65
C PHE A 185 1.50 11.83 -5.52
N ALA A 186 0.76 12.31 -6.50
CA ALA A 186 -0.68 12.24 -6.49
C ALA A 186 -1.26 11.85 -7.85
N LEU A 187 -2.47 11.33 -7.80
CA LEU A 187 -3.27 11.01 -8.96
C LEU A 187 -4.74 11.27 -8.64
N THR A 188 -5.48 11.85 -9.59
CA THR A 188 -6.92 12.04 -9.48
C THR A 188 -7.67 11.11 -10.45
N GLU A 189 -8.95 10.87 -10.17
CA GLU A 189 -9.79 9.95 -10.95
C GLU A 189 -9.85 10.38 -12.42
N GLU A 190 -9.92 11.70 -12.69
CA GLU A 190 -10.03 12.25 -14.03
C GLU A 190 -8.77 12.04 -14.89
N GLU A 191 -7.60 11.89 -14.24
CA GLU A 191 -6.34 11.63 -14.95
C GLU A 191 -6.26 10.18 -15.47
N VAL A 192 -7.11 9.29 -14.94
CA VAL A 192 -7.11 7.85 -15.30
C VAL A 192 -8.50 7.33 -15.62
N PRO A 193 -9.19 7.83 -16.64
CA PRO A 193 -10.57 7.46 -16.95
C PRO A 193 -10.74 5.97 -17.28
N ARG A 194 -9.67 5.30 -17.72
CA ARG A 194 -9.62 3.84 -17.95
C ARG A 194 -9.19 3.05 -16.71
N GLY A 195 -8.87 3.73 -15.60
CA GLY A 195 -8.19 3.18 -14.45
C GLY A 195 -6.68 2.99 -14.66
N LEU A 196 -5.99 2.51 -13.64
CA LEU A 196 -4.55 2.25 -13.65
C LEU A 196 -4.21 0.81 -14.02
N LEU A 197 -4.99 -0.14 -13.53
CA LEU A 197 -4.65 -1.57 -13.61
C LEU A 197 -4.63 -2.08 -15.06
N THR A 198 -5.64 -1.73 -15.85
CA THR A 198 -5.74 -2.18 -17.24
C THR A 198 -4.58 -1.69 -18.10
N PRO A 199 -4.27 -0.37 -18.16
CA PRO A 199 -3.10 0.11 -18.91
C PRO A 199 -1.77 -0.48 -18.39
N TRP A 200 -1.63 -0.65 -17.07
CA TRP A 200 -0.47 -1.29 -16.49
C TRP A 200 -0.28 -2.73 -16.96
N LEU A 201 -1.35 -3.53 -17.00
CA LEU A 201 -1.30 -4.92 -17.46
C LEU A 201 -1.11 -5.05 -18.98
N GLU A 202 -1.52 -4.07 -19.77
CA GLU A 202 -1.29 -3.99 -21.20
C GLU A 202 0.16 -3.59 -21.55
N THR A 203 0.89 -2.95 -20.62
CA THR A 203 2.30 -2.58 -20.83
C THR A 203 3.16 -3.84 -21.01
N PRO A 204 4.03 -3.94 -22.04
CA PRO A 204 4.91 -5.08 -22.25
C PRO A 204 5.78 -5.40 -21.03
N ARG A 205 6.02 -6.68 -20.74
CA ARG A 205 6.81 -7.12 -19.57
C ARG A 205 8.17 -6.46 -19.49
N SER A 206 8.86 -6.29 -20.61
CA SER A 206 10.16 -5.61 -20.69
C SER A 206 10.19 -4.16 -20.21
N ARG A 207 9.03 -3.51 -20.13
CA ARG A 207 8.88 -2.15 -19.56
C ARG A 207 8.30 -2.17 -18.14
N ARG A 208 7.80 -3.33 -17.68
CA ARG A 208 7.27 -3.50 -16.32
C ARG A 208 8.35 -3.87 -15.29
N GLU A 209 9.45 -4.47 -15.74
CA GLU A 209 10.62 -4.80 -14.95
C GLU A 209 11.57 -3.58 -14.88
#